data_256a5d4c8d64788aca4f6772f14fd231
#
_entry.id   256a5d4c8d64788aca4f6772f14fd231
#
_cell.length_a   1.000
_cell.length_b   1.000
_cell.length_c   1.000
_cell.angle_alpha   90.00
_cell.angle_beta   90.00
_cell.angle_gamma   90.00
#
_symmetry.space_group_name_H-M   'P 1'
#
loop_
_entity.id
_entity.type
_entity.pdbx_description
1 polymer ?
#
loop_
_entity_poly.entity_id
_entity_poly.type
_entity_poly.pdbx_seq_one_letter_code
_entity_poly.pdbx_strand_id
1 'polypeptide(L)'
;MGLLDRAGARLTGRPKEAEVLVVNTCSFIDTAKQESVDTILEMARLKTSGSAKKLIVAGCLVERYRDEIRKSIPEVDAVVGTGELEAILEAAGVAPAPAPASPFNILSGTSSAITLHGKESLAGTHKHEEIAFRAEGDLRERQGRFSREEWQGAAHMLPTYLYDESTPRFLTTPRSSAYVKIAEGCDHPCSFCVIPNLRGKFRSRRFESVVAEVQQLVARGVQEITLIGQDTTCYGEDLGLKDGLALLLDALASIEGLRWLRFLYAYPNRITGRLLETIAKHDNICKYLDVPLQHASPDVLKRMKRGAGADIFLKTLEKVRTAVPGIALRTSFIVGFPGESPSDFQILEEFISEARFDWLGVFNYSDEEGSGAFLLDAKVPKRTIDSRQRRLMKLQQSISKRAKQQWVGRELVLLAEGESEETPMLWEGRTQFHAPEIDGKVYINDFGELESLEAGRFYKAEITEAHEYDVIARVVSGPL
;
A
#
# COMPACT_ATOMS: atom_id res chain seq x y z
N MET A 1 -9.70 10.50 7.82
CA MET A 1 -10.17 10.18 9.19
C MET A 1 -9.60 11.15 10.23
N GLY A 2 -8.29 11.35 10.36
CA GLY A 2 -7.71 12.25 11.37
C GLY A 2 -8.22 13.71 11.30
N LEU A 3 -8.46 14.26 10.12
CA LEU A 3 -9.07 15.60 9.97
C LEU A 3 -10.52 15.63 10.51
N LEU A 4 -11.31 14.61 10.22
CA LEU A 4 -12.68 14.48 10.70
C LEU A 4 -12.72 14.32 12.22
N ASP A 5 -11.88 13.46 12.78
CA ASP A 5 -11.73 13.26 14.23
C ASP A 5 -11.34 14.56 14.94
N ARG A 6 -10.31 15.27 14.43
CA ARG A 6 -9.89 16.58 14.97
C ARG A 6 -10.98 17.65 14.86
N ALA A 7 -11.84 17.57 13.87
CA ALA A 7 -12.98 18.46 13.70
C ALA A 7 -14.20 18.05 14.57
N GLY A 8 -14.07 17.03 15.43
CA GLY A 8 -15.08 16.59 16.38
C GLY A 8 -16.06 15.55 15.81
N ALA A 9 -15.82 14.97 14.64
CA ALA A 9 -16.61 13.88 14.12
C ALA A 9 -16.32 12.59 14.87
N ARG A 10 -17.37 11.89 15.32
CA ARG A 10 -17.22 10.57 15.94
C ARG A 10 -17.09 9.50 14.86
N LEU A 11 -15.96 8.81 14.83
CA LEU A 11 -15.70 7.73 13.87
C LEU A 11 -16.29 6.40 14.36
N THR A 12 -16.89 5.63 13.45
CA THR A 12 -17.43 4.30 13.72
C THR A 12 -17.02 3.31 12.62
N GLY A 13 -16.74 2.07 13.01
CA GLY A 13 -16.53 0.95 12.08
C GLY A 13 -17.83 0.29 11.61
N ARG A 14 -19.01 0.81 12.03
CA ARG A 14 -20.33 0.24 11.71
C ARG A 14 -21.06 1.13 10.71
N PRO A 15 -21.04 0.83 9.40
CA PRO A 15 -21.63 1.68 8.37
C PRO A 15 -23.12 1.99 8.59
N LYS A 16 -23.86 1.04 9.16
CA LYS A 16 -25.31 1.20 9.45
C LYS A 16 -25.63 2.27 10.49
N GLU A 17 -24.68 2.61 11.35
CA GLU A 17 -24.82 3.61 12.42
C GLU A 17 -24.29 5.00 11.99
N ALA A 18 -23.64 5.09 10.84
CA ALA A 18 -22.99 6.30 10.38
C ALA A 18 -23.97 7.25 9.70
N GLU A 19 -23.86 8.56 9.99
CA GLU A 19 -24.59 9.61 9.26
C GLU A 19 -23.86 10.02 7.95
N VAL A 20 -22.54 9.83 7.90
CA VAL A 20 -21.71 10.11 6.73
C VAL A 20 -20.87 8.87 6.44
N LEU A 21 -21.02 8.34 5.24
CA LEU A 21 -20.22 7.22 4.71
C LEU A 21 -19.09 7.76 3.86
N VAL A 22 -17.88 7.30 4.09
CA VAL A 22 -16.70 7.66 3.28
C VAL A 22 -16.07 6.39 2.73
N VAL A 23 -16.07 6.24 1.40
CA VAL A 23 -15.44 5.12 0.69
C VAL A 23 -14.09 5.59 0.12
N ASN A 24 -13.00 5.05 0.66
CA ASN A 24 -11.67 5.28 0.07
C ASN A 24 -11.40 4.24 -1.02
N THR A 25 -11.09 4.70 -2.22
CA THR A 25 -11.07 3.87 -3.43
C THR A 25 -9.68 3.70 -4.03
N CYS A 26 -9.49 2.57 -4.70
CA CYS A 26 -8.32 2.28 -5.53
C CYS A 26 -8.71 2.22 -7.01
N SER A 27 -7.76 2.58 -7.91
CA SER A 27 -7.95 2.46 -9.36
C SER A 27 -6.71 1.96 -10.08
N PHE A 28 -5.87 1.20 -9.36
CA PHE A 28 -4.57 0.74 -9.88
C PHE A 28 -4.71 -0.43 -10.85
N ILE A 29 -5.59 -1.38 -10.56
CA ILE A 29 -5.89 -2.56 -11.40
C ILE A 29 -7.39 -2.82 -11.47
N ASP A 30 -7.84 -3.54 -12.50
CA ASP A 30 -9.28 -3.79 -12.74
C ASP A 30 -10.00 -4.40 -11.53
N THR A 31 -9.39 -5.37 -10.86
CA THR A 31 -9.99 -6.01 -9.67
C THR A 31 -10.20 -5.01 -8.53
N ALA A 32 -9.25 -4.12 -8.28
CA ALA A 32 -9.37 -3.10 -7.25
C ALA A 32 -10.37 -1.98 -7.63
N LYS A 33 -10.51 -1.69 -8.93
CA LYS A 33 -11.57 -0.79 -9.43
C LYS A 33 -12.95 -1.42 -9.18
N GLN A 34 -13.11 -2.71 -9.53
CA GLN A 34 -14.37 -3.41 -9.33
C GLN A 34 -14.76 -3.46 -7.84
N GLU A 35 -13.83 -3.84 -6.96
CA GLU A 35 -14.04 -3.82 -5.51
C GLU A 35 -14.46 -2.44 -5.00
N SER A 36 -13.80 -1.38 -5.51
CA SER A 36 -14.15 0.00 -5.15
C SER A 36 -15.57 0.36 -5.58
N VAL A 37 -15.97 -0.02 -6.80
CA VAL A 37 -17.34 0.23 -7.31
C VAL A 37 -18.37 -0.58 -6.51
N ASP A 38 -18.10 -1.86 -6.26
CA ASP A 38 -19.00 -2.72 -5.47
C ASP A 38 -19.22 -2.16 -4.05
N THR A 39 -18.14 -1.68 -3.41
CA THR A 39 -18.20 -1.03 -2.10
C THR A 39 -19.01 0.28 -2.14
N ILE A 40 -18.84 1.10 -3.18
CA ILE A 40 -19.64 2.33 -3.34
C ILE A 40 -21.13 1.98 -3.47
N LEU A 41 -21.46 0.98 -4.28
CA LEU A 41 -22.86 0.55 -4.48
C LEU A 41 -23.47 -0.06 -3.20
N GLU A 42 -22.68 -0.81 -2.42
CA GLU A 42 -23.11 -1.31 -1.12
C GLU A 42 -23.43 -0.15 -0.16
N MET A 43 -22.53 0.83 -0.06
CA MET A 43 -22.74 2.01 0.79
C MET A 43 -23.89 2.89 0.30
N ALA A 44 -24.13 2.99 -1.01
CA ALA A 44 -25.29 3.68 -1.57
C ALA A 44 -26.63 3.04 -1.11
N ARG A 45 -26.69 1.69 -1.06
CA ARG A 45 -27.86 0.97 -0.52
C ARG A 45 -28.07 1.27 0.97
N LEU A 46 -27.00 1.36 1.75
CA LEU A 46 -27.09 1.72 3.17
C LEU A 46 -27.57 3.16 3.37
N LYS A 47 -27.21 4.08 2.47
CA LYS A 47 -27.75 5.46 2.49
C LYS A 47 -29.26 5.46 2.25
N THR A 48 -29.76 4.64 1.36
CA THR A 48 -31.19 4.55 1.03
C THR A 48 -32.01 3.86 2.13
N SER A 49 -31.44 2.85 2.81
CA SER A 49 -32.14 2.00 3.80
C SER A 49 -31.73 2.25 5.24
N GLY A 50 -30.71 3.06 5.50
CA GLY A 50 -30.10 3.27 6.82
C GLY A 50 -30.24 4.70 7.33
N SER A 51 -29.36 5.06 8.29
CA SER A 51 -29.27 6.40 8.89
C SER A 51 -28.34 7.36 8.13
N ALA A 52 -27.60 6.87 7.13
CA ALA A 52 -26.63 7.66 6.39
C ALA A 52 -27.30 8.75 5.55
N LYS A 53 -26.86 9.99 5.73
CA LYS A 53 -27.35 11.17 5.02
C LYS A 53 -26.46 11.55 3.85
N LYS A 54 -25.17 11.17 3.93
CA LYS A 54 -24.16 11.50 2.90
C LYS A 54 -23.30 10.29 2.56
N LEU A 55 -22.98 10.16 1.28
CA LEU A 55 -21.99 9.22 0.74
C LEU A 55 -20.89 10.00 0.02
N ILE A 56 -19.67 9.87 0.49
CA ILE A 56 -18.49 10.53 -0.04
C ILE A 56 -17.58 9.47 -0.64
N VAL A 57 -17.15 9.63 -1.88
CA VAL A 57 -16.16 8.77 -2.54
C VAL A 57 -14.83 9.51 -2.60
N ALA A 58 -13.77 8.89 -2.08
CA ALA A 58 -12.44 9.50 -2.03
C ALA A 58 -11.38 8.58 -2.66
N GLY A 59 -10.27 9.15 -3.10
CA GLY A 59 -9.08 8.39 -3.52
C GLY A 59 -8.87 8.29 -5.02
N CYS A 60 -8.07 7.27 -5.44
CA CYS A 60 -7.53 7.18 -6.79
C CYS A 60 -8.60 6.96 -7.88
N LEU A 61 -9.74 6.32 -7.55
CA LEU A 61 -10.83 6.14 -8.53
C LEU A 61 -11.42 7.50 -8.93
N VAL A 62 -11.48 8.44 -7.98
CA VAL A 62 -11.97 9.80 -8.22
C VAL A 62 -11.06 10.56 -9.19
N GLU A 63 -9.74 10.35 -9.12
CA GLU A 63 -8.79 10.99 -10.06
C GLU A 63 -9.03 10.57 -11.51
N ARG A 64 -9.52 9.34 -11.74
CA ARG A 64 -9.75 8.82 -13.09
C ARG A 64 -11.17 9.03 -13.59
N TYR A 65 -12.16 8.93 -12.71
CA TYR A 65 -13.56 8.76 -13.09
C TYR A 65 -14.50 9.67 -12.31
N ARG A 66 -14.03 10.89 -11.95
CA ARG A 66 -14.79 11.87 -11.14
C ARG A 66 -16.19 12.15 -11.68
N ASP A 67 -16.29 12.44 -12.96
CA ASP A 67 -17.55 12.82 -13.59
C ASP A 67 -18.45 11.61 -13.84
N GLU A 68 -17.86 10.46 -14.19
CA GLU A 68 -18.57 9.20 -14.34
C GLU A 68 -19.18 8.72 -13.03
N ILE A 69 -18.45 8.83 -11.91
CA ILE A 69 -18.98 8.48 -10.60
C ILE A 69 -20.21 9.33 -10.27
N ARG A 70 -20.11 10.65 -10.42
CA ARG A 70 -21.22 11.58 -10.16
C ARG A 70 -22.42 11.35 -11.06
N LYS A 71 -22.18 11.00 -12.33
CA LYS A 71 -23.23 10.77 -13.32
C LYS A 71 -23.91 9.42 -13.16
N SER A 72 -23.13 8.39 -12.82
CA SER A 72 -23.61 7.00 -12.82
C SER A 72 -24.14 6.55 -11.47
N ILE A 73 -23.75 7.21 -10.38
CA ILE A 73 -24.16 6.88 -9.01
C ILE A 73 -24.68 8.15 -8.33
N PRO A 74 -25.94 8.54 -8.56
CA PRO A 74 -26.52 9.77 -8.05
C PRO A 74 -26.61 9.82 -6.51
N GLU A 75 -26.47 8.69 -5.83
CA GLU A 75 -26.43 8.59 -4.37
C GLU A 75 -25.13 9.17 -3.79
N VAL A 76 -24.07 9.36 -4.60
CA VAL A 76 -22.80 9.96 -4.18
C VAL A 76 -22.96 11.49 -4.07
N ASP A 77 -22.86 12.01 -2.87
CA ASP A 77 -23.04 13.45 -2.59
C ASP A 77 -21.77 14.25 -2.90
N ALA A 78 -20.60 13.64 -2.70
CA ALA A 78 -19.32 14.31 -2.96
C ALA A 78 -18.23 13.33 -3.38
N VAL A 79 -17.29 13.83 -4.19
CA VAL A 79 -16.08 13.12 -4.61
C VAL A 79 -14.84 13.94 -4.25
N VAL A 80 -13.83 13.28 -3.66
CA VAL A 80 -12.62 13.91 -3.12
C VAL A 80 -11.38 13.21 -3.71
N GLY A 81 -10.57 13.92 -4.46
CA GLY A 81 -9.34 13.42 -5.05
C GLY A 81 -8.24 13.13 -4.01
N THR A 82 -7.16 12.48 -4.46
CA THR A 82 -6.04 12.10 -3.57
C THR A 82 -5.28 13.28 -2.98
N GLY A 83 -5.32 14.44 -3.64
CA GLY A 83 -4.70 15.69 -3.18
C GLY A 83 -5.64 16.64 -2.46
N GLU A 84 -6.91 16.32 -2.32
CA GLU A 84 -7.97 17.21 -1.84
C GLU A 84 -8.39 16.88 -0.40
N LEU A 85 -7.44 16.56 0.49
CA LEU A 85 -7.77 16.05 1.83
C LEU A 85 -8.61 16.99 2.68
N GLU A 86 -8.40 18.29 2.57
CA GLU A 86 -9.19 19.29 3.33
C GLU A 86 -10.65 19.36 2.85
N ALA A 87 -10.89 19.08 1.57
CA ALA A 87 -12.24 19.04 1.02
C ALA A 87 -13.13 17.97 1.67
N ILE A 88 -12.56 17.00 2.39
CA ILE A 88 -13.33 15.98 3.12
C ILE A 88 -14.18 16.60 4.24
N LEU A 89 -13.72 17.69 4.86
CA LEU A 89 -14.46 18.38 5.93
C LEU A 89 -15.70 19.06 5.36
N GLU A 90 -15.55 19.78 4.25
CA GLU A 90 -16.67 20.42 3.55
C GLU A 90 -17.67 19.37 3.03
N ALA A 91 -17.17 18.33 2.39
CA ALA A 91 -17.98 17.21 1.90
C ALA A 91 -18.79 16.56 3.03
N ALA A 92 -18.19 16.34 4.18
CA ALA A 92 -18.86 15.80 5.35
C ALA A 92 -19.82 16.80 6.02
N GLY A 93 -19.70 18.09 5.74
CA GLY A 93 -20.47 19.15 6.40
C GLY A 93 -19.99 19.44 7.82
N VAL A 94 -18.69 19.22 8.07
CA VAL A 94 -18.03 19.46 9.37
C VAL A 94 -17.18 20.72 9.25
N ALA A 95 -17.34 21.64 10.19
CA ALA A 95 -16.51 22.83 10.22
C ALA A 95 -15.05 22.46 10.57
N PRO A 96 -14.05 23.06 9.91
CA PRO A 96 -12.67 22.83 10.27
C PRO A 96 -12.42 23.26 11.73
N ALA A 97 -11.67 22.43 12.47
CA ALA A 97 -11.25 22.81 13.81
C ALA A 97 -10.40 24.10 13.74
N PRO A 98 -10.52 25.02 14.69
CA PRO A 98 -9.64 26.18 14.74
C PRO A 98 -8.20 25.70 14.78
N ALA A 99 -7.34 26.28 13.90
CA ALA A 99 -5.92 25.98 13.91
C ALA A 99 -5.36 26.25 15.32
N PRO A 100 -4.49 25.35 15.86
CA PRO A 100 -3.84 25.65 17.11
C PRO A 100 -3.10 26.98 16.97
N ALA A 101 -3.30 27.88 17.92
CA ALA A 101 -2.68 29.20 17.90
C ALA A 101 -1.15 29.02 17.79
N SER A 102 -0.60 29.35 16.64
CA SER A 102 0.85 29.35 16.45
C SER A 102 1.42 30.51 17.28
N PRO A 103 2.41 30.28 18.16
CA PRO A 103 3.03 31.36 18.92
C PRO A 103 3.79 32.37 18.04
N PHE A 104 3.85 32.15 16.73
CA PHE A 104 4.55 33.01 15.76
C PHE A 104 3.64 33.79 14.82
N ASN A 105 2.34 33.88 15.04
CA ASN A 105 1.40 34.61 14.18
C ASN A 105 1.33 36.10 14.55
N ILE A 106 2.46 36.79 14.59
CA ILE A 106 2.50 38.25 14.84
C ILE A 106 2.66 39.08 13.55
N LEU A 107 2.80 38.47 12.35
CA LEU A 107 3.10 39.22 11.11
C LEU A 107 2.20 38.91 9.90
N SER A 108 0.96 38.54 10.07
CA SER A 108 0.02 38.44 8.94
C SER A 108 -1.17 39.39 9.10
N GLY A 109 -0.89 40.68 9.02
CA GLY A 109 -1.89 41.70 8.69
C GLY A 109 -1.86 41.93 7.18
N THR A 110 -2.75 41.28 6.44
CA THR A 110 -3.49 41.78 5.27
C THR A 110 -4.22 40.61 4.61
N SER A 111 -5.47 40.47 4.97
CA SER A 111 -6.43 39.62 4.29
C SER A 111 -6.88 40.32 2.99
N SER A 112 -6.70 39.67 1.85
CA SER A 112 -7.44 39.98 0.63
C SER A 112 -8.37 38.81 0.33
N ALA A 113 -9.63 39.00 0.68
CA ALA A 113 -10.71 38.05 0.34
C ALA A 113 -10.92 38.06 -1.18
N ILE A 114 -10.77 36.91 -1.81
CA ILE A 114 -11.25 36.65 -3.17
C ILE A 114 -12.65 36.07 -3.07
N THR A 115 -13.62 36.91 -3.41
CA THR A 115 -15.04 36.53 -3.48
C THR A 115 -15.29 35.85 -4.83
N LEU A 116 -15.59 34.59 -4.84
CA LEU A 116 -16.13 33.89 -6.00
C LEU A 116 -17.66 33.97 -5.97
N HIS A 117 -18.21 34.80 -6.87
CA HIS A 117 -19.64 34.82 -7.17
C HIS A 117 -19.97 33.80 -8.24
N GLY A 118 -21.03 33.04 -8.04
CA GLY A 118 -21.62 32.14 -9.03
C GLY A 118 -22.74 31.31 -8.45
N LYS A 119 -23.91 31.92 -8.21
CA LYS A 119 -25.17 31.19 -8.02
C LYS A 119 -25.80 30.96 -9.38
N GLU A 120 -26.11 29.71 -9.70
CA GLU A 120 -27.30 29.41 -10.52
C GLU A 120 -27.93 28.11 -10.03
N SER A 121 -29.18 28.23 -9.59
CA SER A 121 -30.06 27.13 -9.23
C SER A 121 -30.80 26.64 -10.48
N LEU A 122 -30.80 25.34 -10.73
CA LEU A 122 -31.77 24.72 -11.62
C LEU A 122 -32.46 23.57 -10.90
N ALA A 123 -33.71 23.82 -10.53
CA ALA A 123 -34.67 22.80 -10.14
C ALA A 123 -35.15 22.06 -11.41
N GLY A 124 -35.02 20.76 -11.45
CA GLY A 124 -35.56 19.91 -12.50
C GLY A 124 -35.93 18.54 -11.94
N THR A 125 -37.22 18.34 -11.77
CA THR A 125 -37.84 17.06 -11.42
C THR A 125 -37.66 16.05 -12.56
N HIS A 126 -36.96 14.94 -12.33
CA HIS A 126 -36.99 13.79 -13.21
C HIS A 126 -37.40 12.51 -12.49
N LYS A 127 -38.32 11.79 -13.13
CA LYS A 127 -38.92 10.53 -12.73
C LYS A 127 -37.87 9.41 -12.65
N HIS A 128 -38.00 8.58 -11.62
CA HIS A 128 -37.22 7.36 -11.44
C HIS A 128 -37.56 6.34 -12.51
N GLU A 129 -36.59 5.98 -13.34
CA GLU A 129 -36.55 4.70 -14.04
C GLU A 129 -35.44 3.85 -13.40
N GLU A 130 -35.80 2.63 -13.01
CA GLU A 130 -34.87 1.64 -12.48
C GLU A 130 -33.83 1.29 -13.55
N ILE A 131 -32.58 1.74 -13.32
CA ILE A 131 -31.45 1.31 -14.14
C ILE A 131 -30.78 0.13 -13.41
N ALA A 132 -31.16 -1.07 -13.83
CA ALA A 132 -30.44 -2.29 -13.45
C ALA A 132 -29.07 -2.28 -14.17
N PHE A 133 -28.00 -2.10 -13.43
CA PHE A 133 -26.62 -2.20 -13.93
C PHE A 133 -26.32 -3.67 -14.26
N ARG A 134 -26.26 -4.03 -15.54
CA ARG A 134 -25.68 -5.28 -16.02
C ARG A 134 -24.16 -5.08 -16.16
N ALA A 135 -23.41 -5.73 -15.28
CA ALA A 135 -21.97 -5.52 -15.06
C ALA A 135 -21.03 -6.01 -16.18
N GLU A 136 -21.51 -6.50 -17.33
CA GLU A 136 -20.61 -7.13 -18.31
C GLU A 136 -20.58 -6.46 -19.72
N GLY A 137 -21.46 -5.54 -20.03
CA GLY A 137 -21.57 -5.00 -21.39
C GLY A 137 -21.17 -3.53 -21.55
N ASP A 138 -21.46 -2.68 -20.58
CA ASP A 138 -21.58 -1.24 -20.81
C ASP A 138 -20.29 -0.43 -20.57
N LEU A 139 -19.36 -0.92 -19.77
CA LEU A 139 -18.07 -0.26 -19.57
C LEU A 139 -17.05 -0.55 -20.68
N ARG A 140 -17.20 -1.68 -21.40
CA ARG A 140 -16.34 -2.02 -22.55
C ARG A 140 -16.77 -1.35 -23.84
N GLU A 141 -18.05 -1.06 -24.03
CA GLU A 141 -18.57 -0.41 -25.24
C GLU A 141 -18.46 1.12 -25.24
N ARG A 142 -18.30 1.75 -24.05
CA ARG A 142 -18.07 3.20 -23.92
C ARG A 142 -16.60 3.58 -23.78
N GLN A 143 -15.68 2.79 -24.30
CA GLN A 143 -14.28 3.16 -24.45
C GLN A 143 -14.13 4.30 -25.49
N GLY A 144 -14.62 5.48 -25.14
CA GLY A 144 -14.23 6.72 -25.78
C GLY A 144 -12.73 6.87 -25.62
N ARG A 145 -12.00 6.81 -26.72
CA ARG A 145 -10.57 7.05 -26.78
C ARG A 145 -10.29 8.44 -26.24
N PHE A 146 -9.85 8.55 -25.01
CA PHE A 146 -9.22 9.78 -24.54
C PHE A 146 -7.96 9.99 -25.35
N SER A 147 -7.85 11.13 -26.02
CA SER A 147 -6.65 11.49 -26.75
C SER A 147 -5.50 11.75 -25.75
N ARG A 148 -4.26 11.61 -26.22
CA ARG A 148 -3.06 11.93 -25.42
C ARG A 148 -3.08 13.37 -24.88
N GLU A 149 -3.80 14.27 -25.55
CA GLU A 149 -3.98 15.67 -25.20
C GLU A 149 -4.97 15.88 -24.05
N GLU A 150 -6.04 15.07 -23.98
CA GLU A 150 -6.99 15.07 -22.86
C GLU A 150 -6.33 14.57 -21.57
N TRP A 151 -5.45 13.59 -21.68
CA TRP A 151 -4.61 13.15 -20.57
C TRP A 151 -3.57 14.19 -20.12
N GLN A 152 -3.00 14.96 -21.05
CA GLN A 152 -2.11 16.06 -20.74
C GLN A 152 -2.84 17.22 -20.07
N GLY A 153 -4.10 17.46 -20.40
CA GLY A 153 -4.97 18.42 -19.71
C GLY A 153 -5.23 18.03 -18.24
N ALA A 154 -5.43 16.74 -17.96
CA ALA A 154 -5.57 16.23 -16.59
C ALA A 154 -4.25 16.32 -15.77
N ALA A 155 -3.09 16.26 -16.42
CA ALA A 155 -1.79 16.37 -15.76
C ALA A 155 -1.57 17.71 -15.04
N HIS A 156 -2.29 18.76 -15.38
CA HIS A 156 -2.25 20.04 -14.67
C HIS A 156 -2.96 20.03 -13.31
N MET A 157 -3.70 18.99 -12.97
CA MET A 157 -4.43 18.84 -11.71
C MET A 157 -3.89 17.72 -10.81
N LEU A 158 -2.69 17.18 -11.11
CA LEU A 158 -2.10 16.11 -10.31
C LEU A 158 -1.87 16.58 -8.85
N PRO A 159 -2.10 15.70 -7.87
CA PRO A 159 -1.98 16.05 -6.47
C PRO A 159 -0.58 16.55 -6.14
N THR A 160 -0.48 17.73 -5.55
CA THR A 160 0.77 18.28 -5.00
C THR A 160 0.89 18.08 -3.50
N TYR A 161 -0.22 17.72 -2.85
CA TYR A 161 -0.28 17.51 -1.40
C TYR A 161 0.66 16.41 -0.95
N LEU A 162 1.33 16.66 0.15
CA LEU A 162 2.18 15.72 0.85
C LEU A 162 1.93 15.83 2.36
N TYR A 163 1.79 14.71 3.03
CA TYR A 163 1.61 14.69 4.49
C TYR A 163 2.82 15.27 5.21
N ASP A 164 2.59 15.83 6.39
CA ASP A 164 3.63 16.23 7.33
C ASP A 164 3.27 15.76 8.76
N GLU A 165 4.15 16.05 9.71
CA GLU A 165 3.99 15.70 11.12
C GLU A 165 2.83 16.40 11.81
N SER A 166 2.32 17.49 11.25
CA SER A 166 1.16 18.25 11.77
C SER A 166 -0.17 17.69 11.30
N THR A 167 -0.15 16.86 10.24
CA THR A 167 -1.35 16.26 9.67
C THR A 167 -2.01 15.32 10.69
N PRO A 168 -3.27 15.58 11.09
CA PRO A 168 -3.95 14.77 12.09
C PRO A 168 -4.09 13.33 11.63
N ARG A 169 -3.72 12.39 12.51
CA ARG A 169 -3.70 10.98 12.19
C ARG A 169 -4.57 10.18 13.12
N PHE A 170 -5.47 9.40 12.55
CA PHE A 170 -6.22 8.36 13.24
C PHE A 170 -5.62 7.00 12.86
N LEU A 171 -5.14 6.24 13.86
CA LEU A 171 -4.56 4.92 13.62
C LEU A 171 -5.67 3.90 13.45
N THR A 172 -5.69 3.25 12.29
CA THR A 172 -6.58 2.11 11.98
C THR A 172 -5.85 0.77 12.07
N THR A 173 -4.53 0.80 12.21
CA THR A 173 -3.67 -0.36 12.48
C THR A 173 -3.74 -0.73 13.97
N PRO A 174 -3.27 -1.94 14.35
CA PRO A 174 -3.03 -2.27 15.75
C PRO A 174 -2.20 -1.19 16.45
N ARG A 175 -2.43 -0.96 17.74
CA ARG A 175 -1.76 0.12 18.50
C ARG A 175 -0.24 0.04 18.49
N SER A 176 0.32 -1.16 18.30
CA SER A 176 1.75 -1.43 18.28
C SER A 176 2.43 -1.12 16.94
N SER A 177 1.68 -0.97 15.84
CA SER A 177 2.22 -0.87 14.48
C SER A 177 1.64 0.31 13.72
N ALA A 178 2.46 0.98 12.90
CA ALA A 178 1.99 2.05 12.03
C ALA A 178 2.76 2.09 10.70
N TYR A 179 2.05 2.43 9.63
CA TYR A 179 2.67 2.79 8.36
C TYR A 179 3.02 4.27 8.34
N VAL A 180 4.19 4.64 7.86
CA VAL A 180 4.60 6.03 7.65
C VAL A 180 4.96 6.23 6.20
N LYS A 181 4.19 7.07 5.52
CA LYS A 181 4.47 7.44 4.14
C LYS A 181 5.63 8.44 4.11
N ILE A 182 6.70 8.09 3.41
CA ILE A 182 7.92 8.93 3.28
C ILE A 182 8.02 9.67 1.96
N ALA A 183 7.27 9.22 0.94
CA ALA A 183 7.24 9.85 -0.38
C ALA A 183 5.89 9.62 -1.07
N GLU A 184 5.60 10.41 -2.09
CA GLU A 184 4.41 10.31 -2.94
C GLU A 184 4.79 10.47 -4.41
N GLY A 185 4.12 9.70 -5.31
CA GLY A 185 4.37 9.73 -6.74
C GLY A 185 5.54 8.85 -7.17
N CYS A 186 5.78 8.76 -8.47
CA CYS A 186 6.81 7.90 -9.04
C CYS A 186 7.23 8.40 -10.42
N ASP A 187 8.54 8.46 -10.69
CA ASP A 187 9.10 8.89 -11.97
C ASP A 187 9.53 7.71 -12.87
N HIS A 188 9.34 6.46 -12.41
CA HIS A 188 9.71 5.29 -13.21
C HIS A 188 8.81 5.14 -14.45
N PRO A 189 9.39 4.87 -15.62
CA PRO A 189 8.66 4.79 -16.89
C PRO A 189 7.98 3.43 -17.14
N CYS A 190 7.66 2.68 -16.09
CA CYS A 190 7.10 1.32 -16.21
C CYS A 190 5.86 1.32 -17.09
N SER A 191 5.88 0.56 -18.18
CA SER A 191 4.83 0.62 -19.21
C SER A 191 3.47 0.08 -18.77
N PHE A 192 3.42 -0.76 -17.72
CA PHE A 192 2.19 -1.33 -17.15
C PHE A 192 1.55 -0.46 -16.06
N CYS A 193 2.24 0.61 -15.65
CA CYS A 193 1.87 1.35 -14.44
C CYS A 193 1.23 2.69 -14.77
N VAL A 194 0.15 3.03 -14.09
CA VAL A 194 -0.58 4.30 -14.21
C VAL A 194 -0.32 5.26 -13.04
N ILE A 195 0.52 4.88 -12.09
CA ILE A 195 0.81 5.69 -10.89
C ILE A 195 1.29 7.11 -11.22
N PRO A 196 2.21 7.34 -12.16
CA PRO A 196 2.63 8.71 -12.51
C PRO A 196 1.46 9.61 -12.92
N ASN A 197 0.42 9.03 -13.54
CA ASN A 197 -0.78 9.74 -13.98
C ASN A 197 -1.78 9.99 -12.85
N LEU A 198 -1.69 9.23 -11.73
CA LEU A 198 -2.62 9.33 -10.59
C LEU A 198 -2.03 10.08 -9.40
N ARG A 199 -0.73 9.91 -9.17
CA ARG A 199 -0.02 10.41 -7.98
C ARG A 199 1.00 11.49 -8.31
N GLY A 200 1.24 11.75 -9.60
CA GLY A 200 2.21 12.73 -10.07
C GLY A 200 3.66 12.28 -9.94
N LYS A 201 4.55 13.24 -10.10
CA LYS A 201 5.99 13.04 -9.96
C LYS A 201 6.38 12.66 -8.54
N PHE A 202 7.52 11.98 -8.42
CA PHE A 202 8.09 11.61 -7.13
C PHE A 202 8.38 12.86 -6.27
N ARG A 203 7.97 12.81 -5.01
CA ARG A 203 8.18 13.86 -4.01
C ARG A 203 8.47 13.20 -2.66
N SER A 204 9.64 13.50 -2.08
CA SER A 204 9.99 13.08 -0.72
C SER A 204 9.36 13.99 0.33
N ARG A 205 8.95 13.42 1.43
CA ARG A 205 8.69 14.19 2.65
C ARG A 205 10.01 14.69 3.23
N ARG A 206 9.99 15.86 3.85
CA ARG A 206 11.17 16.38 4.54
C ARG A 206 11.65 15.41 5.62
N PHE A 207 12.94 15.29 5.74
CA PHE A 207 13.59 14.34 6.65
C PHE A 207 13.11 14.55 8.10
N GLU A 208 13.14 15.78 8.58
CA GLU A 208 12.74 16.15 9.93
C GLU A 208 11.26 15.86 10.19
N SER A 209 10.41 16.03 9.19
CA SER A 209 8.99 15.73 9.26
C SER A 209 8.72 14.24 9.49
N VAL A 210 9.45 13.36 8.79
CA VAL A 210 9.30 11.91 8.97
C VAL A 210 9.79 11.49 10.35
N VAL A 211 10.94 12.01 10.78
CA VAL A 211 11.51 11.72 12.12
C VAL A 211 10.56 12.17 13.23
N ALA A 212 10.03 13.40 13.13
CA ALA A 212 9.09 13.93 14.13
C ALA A 212 7.79 13.11 14.20
N GLU A 213 7.23 12.66 13.06
CA GLU A 213 6.05 11.80 13.06
C GLU A 213 6.34 10.46 13.75
N VAL A 214 7.47 9.80 13.43
CA VAL A 214 7.83 8.53 14.06
C VAL A 214 8.03 8.70 15.57
N GLN A 215 8.70 9.77 16.02
CA GLN A 215 8.83 10.06 17.45
C GLN A 215 7.47 10.23 18.15
N GLN A 216 6.53 10.95 17.52
CA GLN A 216 5.17 11.11 18.05
C GLN A 216 4.42 9.77 18.12
N LEU A 217 4.57 8.88 17.11
CA LEU A 217 3.96 7.57 17.10
C LEU A 217 4.53 6.67 18.20
N VAL A 218 5.85 6.62 18.34
CA VAL A 218 6.53 5.85 19.39
C VAL A 218 6.13 6.35 20.78
N ALA A 219 6.05 7.66 21.00
CA ALA A 219 5.57 8.25 22.25
C ALA A 219 4.11 7.86 22.59
N ARG A 220 3.31 7.46 21.60
CA ARG A 220 1.95 6.92 21.78
C ARG A 220 1.91 5.40 21.95
N GLY A 221 3.07 4.71 22.01
CA GLY A 221 3.19 3.28 22.22
C GLY A 221 3.33 2.43 20.95
N VAL A 222 3.49 3.04 19.77
CA VAL A 222 3.82 2.30 18.54
C VAL A 222 5.26 1.79 18.64
N GLN A 223 5.46 0.50 18.39
CA GLN A 223 6.76 -0.17 18.49
C GLN A 223 7.27 -0.69 17.12
N GLU A 224 6.40 -0.77 16.12
CA GLU A 224 6.75 -1.12 14.75
C GLU A 224 6.38 0.00 13.80
N ILE A 225 7.33 0.42 12.96
CA ILE A 225 7.11 1.38 11.86
C ILE A 225 7.44 0.70 10.54
N THR A 226 6.49 0.79 9.60
CA THR A 226 6.69 0.38 8.21
C THR A 226 6.69 1.62 7.31
N LEU A 227 7.85 1.94 6.73
CA LEU A 227 7.97 3.05 5.78
C LEU A 227 7.41 2.65 4.42
N ILE A 228 6.58 3.50 3.82
CA ILE A 228 5.93 3.25 2.54
C ILE A 228 6.05 4.45 1.59
N GLY A 229 5.97 4.15 0.30
CA GLY A 229 5.94 5.06 -0.83
C GLY A 229 5.69 4.25 -2.10
N GLN A 230 5.68 4.85 -3.27
CA GLN A 230 5.64 4.11 -4.53
C GLN A 230 7.02 3.56 -4.94
N ASP A 231 8.08 4.23 -4.48
CA ASP A 231 9.46 3.77 -4.46
C ASP A 231 10.15 4.40 -3.25
N THR A 232 10.48 3.60 -2.26
CA THR A 232 11.13 4.11 -1.03
C THR A 232 12.62 4.33 -1.22
N THR A 233 13.25 3.65 -2.17
CA THR A 233 14.70 3.74 -2.41
C THR A 233 15.14 5.05 -3.07
N CYS A 234 14.23 5.79 -3.70
CA CYS A 234 14.48 7.14 -4.22
C CYS A 234 14.35 8.25 -3.18
N TYR A 235 14.00 7.90 -1.92
CA TYR A 235 13.76 8.89 -0.88
C TYR A 235 14.95 9.84 -0.70
N GLY A 236 14.66 11.14 -0.72
CA GLY A 236 15.61 12.21 -0.47
C GLY A 236 16.39 12.68 -1.71
N GLU A 237 16.31 12.00 -2.86
CA GLU A 237 17.02 12.41 -4.07
C GLU A 237 16.58 13.82 -4.55
N ASP A 238 15.28 14.08 -4.56
CA ASP A 238 14.68 15.37 -4.88
C ASP A 238 14.97 16.47 -3.83
N LEU A 239 15.38 16.06 -2.62
CA LEU A 239 15.85 16.95 -1.55
C LEU A 239 17.37 17.13 -1.55
N GLY A 240 18.08 16.53 -2.51
CA GLY A 240 19.55 16.59 -2.61
C GLY A 240 20.29 15.69 -1.59
N LEU A 241 19.59 14.75 -0.95
CA LEU A 241 20.17 13.81 0.01
C LEU A 241 20.79 12.61 -0.73
N LYS A 242 22.09 12.43 -0.63
CA LYS A 242 22.74 11.21 -1.08
C LYS A 242 22.45 10.07 -0.11
N ASP A 243 22.05 8.91 -0.62
CA ASP A 243 21.65 7.75 0.19
C ASP A 243 20.54 8.06 1.22
N GLY A 244 19.56 8.90 0.84
CA GLY A 244 18.56 9.46 1.73
C GLY A 244 17.79 8.44 2.56
N LEU A 245 17.39 7.29 1.97
CA LEU A 245 16.73 6.22 2.72
C LEU A 245 17.64 5.63 3.80
N ALA A 246 18.93 5.39 3.50
CA ALA A 246 19.86 4.85 4.49
C ALA A 246 20.07 5.83 5.66
N LEU A 247 20.18 7.13 5.36
CA LEU A 247 20.26 8.18 6.39
C LEU A 247 18.99 8.22 7.25
N LEU A 248 17.82 8.11 6.64
CA LEU A 248 16.55 8.10 7.36
C LEU A 248 16.46 6.88 8.27
N LEU A 249 16.81 5.69 7.77
CA LEU A 249 16.82 4.46 8.57
C LEU A 249 17.78 4.54 9.76
N ASP A 250 18.99 5.08 9.57
CA ASP A 250 19.97 5.32 10.66
C ASP A 250 19.37 6.22 11.77
N ALA A 251 18.71 7.32 11.37
CA ALA A 251 18.07 8.24 12.31
C ALA A 251 16.89 7.63 13.05
N LEU A 252 16.01 6.94 12.33
CA LEU A 252 14.81 6.31 12.91
C LEU A 252 15.18 5.14 13.82
N ALA A 253 16.18 4.33 13.46
CA ALA A 253 16.64 3.21 14.26
C ALA A 253 17.20 3.65 15.64
N SER A 254 17.58 4.91 15.77
CA SER A 254 18.09 5.48 17.03
C SER A 254 16.96 5.96 17.97
N ILE A 255 15.70 5.90 17.55
CA ILE A 255 14.56 6.34 18.39
C ILE A 255 14.30 5.27 19.46
N GLU A 256 14.44 5.67 20.73
CA GLU A 256 14.18 4.79 21.89
C GLU A 256 12.71 4.35 21.89
N GLY A 257 12.47 3.05 22.13
CA GLY A 257 11.13 2.45 22.10
C GLY A 257 10.71 1.90 20.75
N LEU A 258 11.39 2.24 19.64
CA LEU A 258 11.14 1.63 18.33
C LEU A 258 11.84 0.28 18.24
N ARG A 259 11.05 -0.81 18.21
CA ARG A 259 11.58 -2.18 18.19
C ARG A 259 11.73 -2.73 16.78
N TRP A 260 10.81 -2.40 15.86
CA TRP A 260 10.88 -2.82 14.46
C TRP A 260 10.71 -1.64 13.51
N LEU A 261 11.67 -1.50 12.63
CA LEU A 261 11.66 -0.57 11.52
C LEU A 261 11.76 -1.35 10.22
N ARG A 262 10.81 -1.15 9.32
CA ARG A 262 10.71 -1.82 8.02
C ARG A 262 10.46 -0.80 6.93
N PHE A 263 10.85 -1.11 5.70
CA PHE A 263 10.42 -0.38 4.52
C PHE A 263 9.99 -1.36 3.43
N LEU A 264 9.06 -0.93 2.57
CA LEU A 264 8.56 -1.71 1.44
C LEU A 264 8.86 -0.99 0.13
N TYR A 265 8.68 -1.67 -1.00
CA TYR A 265 8.78 -1.13 -2.35
C TYR A 265 10.18 -0.59 -2.71
N ALA A 266 11.21 -1.42 -2.53
CA ALA A 266 12.56 -1.12 -3.00
C ALA A 266 12.69 -1.34 -4.52
N TYR A 267 13.23 -0.36 -5.24
CA TYR A 267 13.54 -0.54 -6.64
C TYR A 267 14.88 -1.28 -6.82
N PRO A 268 14.95 -2.36 -7.62
CA PRO A 268 16.12 -3.26 -7.61
C PRO A 268 17.45 -2.55 -7.93
N ASN A 269 17.45 -1.59 -8.84
CA ASN A 269 18.66 -0.87 -9.25
C ASN A 269 19.11 0.22 -8.26
N ARG A 270 18.37 0.41 -7.16
CA ARG A 270 18.62 1.41 -6.12
C ARG A 270 19.07 0.81 -4.78
N ILE A 271 19.30 -0.51 -4.74
CA ILE A 271 19.80 -1.19 -3.55
C ILE A 271 21.31 -0.94 -3.44
N THR A 272 21.69 0.11 -2.70
CA THR A 272 23.10 0.54 -2.53
C THR A 272 23.79 -0.28 -1.45
N GLY A 273 25.14 -0.29 -1.47
CA GLY A 273 25.93 -0.88 -0.40
C GLY A 273 25.64 -0.21 0.94
N ARG A 274 25.52 1.13 0.95
CA ARG A 274 25.19 1.90 2.17
C ARG A 274 23.84 1.50 2.79
N LEU A 275 22.82 1.27 1.96
CA LEU A 275 21.52 0.79 2.45
C LEU A 275 21.66 -0.58 3.12
N LEU A 276 22.38 -1.52 2.50
CA LEU A 276 22.60 -2.86 3.05
C LEU A 276 23.42 -2.83 4.34
N GLU A 277 24.46 -2.00 4.42
CA GLU A 277 25.24 -1.77 5.61
C GLU A 277 24.36 -1.23 6.77
N THR A 278 23.48 -0.27 6.48
CA THR A 278 22.55 0.29 7.47
C THR A 278 21.58 -0.79 7.98
N ILE A 279 21.00 -1.62 7.09
CA ILE A 279 20.13 -2.74 7.49
C ILE A 279 20.89 -3.76 8.37
N ALA A 280 22.13 -4.07 8.01
CA ALA A 280 22.95 -5.02 8.77
C ALA A 280 23.33 -4.49 10.16
N LYS A 281 23.63 -3.19 10.26
CA LYS A 281 24.14 -2.50 11.46
C LYS A 281 23.13 -2.46 12.61
N HIS A 282 21.85 -2.23 12.33
CA HIS A 282 20.83 -1.99 13.34
C HIS A 282 19.94 -3.22 13.55
N ASP A 283 19.89 -3.74 14.77
CA ASP A 283 19.09 -4.93 15.11
C ASP A 283 17.58 -4.69 15.00
N ASN A 284 17.14 -3.47 15.25
CA ASN A 284 15.73 -3.08 15.14
C ASN A 284 15.28 -2.75 13.70
N ILE A 285 16.19 -2.72 12.73
CA ILE A 285 15.79 -2.74 11.32
C ILE A 285 15.51 -4.20 10.92
N CYS A 286 14.28 -4.50 10.58
CA CYS A 286 13.85 -5.84 10.19
C CYS A 286 14.72 -6.36 9.03
N LYS A 287 15.21 -7.59 9.18
CA LYS A 287 15.96 -8.26 8.12
C LYS A 287 14.97 -8.76 7.04
N TYR A 288 14.40 -7.82 6.35
CA TYR A 288 13.34 -8.01 5.36
C TYR A 288 13.50 -6.99 4.24
N LEU A 289 13.45 -7.43 2.98
CA LEU A 289 13.57 -6.57 1.82
C LEU A 289 12.52 -6.93 0.77
N ASP A 290 11.61 -6.02 0.50
CA ASP A 290 10.60 -6.13 -0.56
C ASP A 290 11.11 -5.46 -1.83
N VAL A 291 11.36 -6.27 -2.88
CA VAL A 291 11.93 -5.84 -4.17
C VAL A 291 11.05 -6.35 -5.30
N PRO A 292 10.05 -5.58 -5.77
CA PRO A 292 9.20 -5.97 -6.89
C PRO A 292 10.00 -6.05 -8.22
N LEU A 293 10.38 -7.23 -8.65
CA LEU A 293 11.18 -7.47 -9.88
C LEU A 293 10.32 -7.46 -11.15
N GLN A 294 9.06 -7.81 -11.04
CA GLN A 294 8.01 -7.83 -12.06
C GLN A 294 8.13 -8.96 -13.09
N HIS A 295 9.32 -9.31 -13.58
CA HIS A 295 9.62 -10.42 -14.46
C HIS A 295 11.12 -10.78 -14.38
N ALA A 296 11.56 -11.86 -15.06
CA ALA A 296 12.96 -12.26 -15.16
C ALA A 296 13.50 -12.31 -16.61
N SER A 297 12.60 -12.46 -17.62
CA SER A 297 12.99 -12.41 -19.01
C SER A 297 13.44 -11.00 -19.41
N PRO A 298 14.65 -10.84 -20.00
CA PRO A 298 15.14 -9.54 -20.48
C PRO A 298 14.20 -8.89 -21.50
N ASP A 299 13.58 -9.69 -22.38
CA ASP A 299 12.70 -9.20 -23.43
C ASP A 299 11.38 -8.65 -22.85
N VAL A 300 10.79 -9.32 -21.86
CA VAL A 300 9.60 -8.82 -21.17
C VAL A 300 9.96 -7.59 -20.36
N LEU A 301 11.05 -7.59 -19.60
CA LEU A 301 11.50 -6.44 -18.82
C LEU A 301 11.79 -5.21 -19.67
N LYS A 302 12.36 -5.41 -20.85
CA LYS A 302 12.56 -4.33 -21.83
C LYS A 302 11.23 -3.71 -22.28
N ARG A 303 10.22 -4.55 -22.60
CA ARG A 303 8.87 -4.08 -22.94
C ARG A 303 8.18 -3.41 -21.76
N MET A 304 8.43 -3.89 -20.54
CA MET A 304 7.98 -3.27 -19.28
C MET A 304 8.70 -1.95 -18.95
N LYS A 305 9.74 -1.58 -19.69
CA LYS A 305 10.66 -0.45 -19.41
C LYS A 305 11.29 -0.54 -18.01
N ARG A 306 11.66 -1.75 -17.60
CA ARG A 306 12.32 -2.02 -16.30
C ARG A 306 13.82 -2.22 -16.41
N GLY A 307 14.32 -2.78 -17.49
CA GLY A 307 15.71 -3.17 -17.64
C GLY A 307 16.12 -4.35 -16.74
N ALA A 308 17.38 -4.81 -16.88
CA ALA A 308 17.95 -5.98 -16.23
C ALA A 308 17.40 -7.33 -16.76
N GLY A 309 17.61 -8.41 -16.02
CA GLY A 309 17.21 -9.77 -16.35
C GLY A 309 17.62 -10.72 -15.23
N ALA A 310 17.34 -12.02 -15.38
CA ALA A 310 17.57 -13.05 -14.37
C ALA A 310 18.99 -13.00 -13.77
N ASP A 311 20.03 -12.99 -14.60
CA ASP A 311 21.44 -13.01 -14.15
C ASP A 311 21.81 -11.80 -13.28
N ILE A 312 21.33 -10.61 -13.65
CA ILE A 312 21.60 -9.38 -12.90
C ILE A 312 20.86 -9.42 -11.57
N PHE A 313 19.62 -9.91 -11.57
CA PHE A 313 18.84 -10.05 -10.36
C PHE A 313 19.44 -11.09 -9.41
N LEU A 314 19.87 -12.26 -9.89
CA LEU A 314 20.55 -13.26 -9.06
C LEU A 314 21.79 -12.68 -8.38
N LYS A 315 22.64 -11.96 -9.11
CA LYS A 315 23.81 -11.28 -8.52
C LYS A 315 23.41 -10.24 -7.47
N THR A 316 22.32 -9.50 -7.70
CA THR A 316 21.81 -8.52 -6.73
C THR A 316 21.33 -9.21 -5.47
N LEU A 317 20.55 -10.30 -5.59
CA LEU A 317 20.04 -11.08 -4.47
C LEU A 317 21.17 -11.74 -3.67
N GLU A 318 22.22 -12.25 -4.34
CA GLU A 318 23.41 -12.79 -3.69
C GLU A 318 24.15 -11.70 -2.90
N LYS A 319 24.36 -10.51 -3.51
CA LYS A 319 24.93 -9.36 -2.79
C LYS A 319 24.13 -9.00 -1.53
N VAL A 320 22.79 -8.99 -1.63
CA VAL A 320 21.91 -8.69 -0.49
C VAL A 320 22.09 -9.75 0.60
N ARG A 321 22.03 -11.03 0.28
CA ARG A 321 22.18 -12.13 1.24
C ARG A 321 23.57 -12.16 1.89
N THR A 322 24.60 -11.80 1.14
CA THR A 322 25.99 -11.70 1.67
C THR A 322 26.12 -10.53 2.63
N ALA A 323 25.56 -9.36 2.31
CA ALA A 323 25.65 -8.16 3.13
C ALA A 323 24.77 -8.24 4.39
N VAL A 324 23.62 -8.92 4.32
CA VAL A 324 22.65 -9.07 5.41
C VAL A 324 22.29 -10.56 5.55
N PRO A 325 23.10 -11.35 6.26
CA PRO A 325 22.82 -12.79 6.43
C PRO A 325 21.46 -13.05 7.07
N GLY A 326 20.69 -13.99 6.49
CA GLY A 326 19.37 -14.36 6.98
C GLY A 326 18.25 -13.40 6.64
N ILE A 327 18.46 -12.42 5.76
CA ILE A 327 17.42 -11.49 5.30
C ILE A 327 16.34 -12.24 4.54
N ALA A 328 15.08 -12.00 4.89
CA ALA A 328 13.93 -12.45 4.13
C ALA A 328 13.74 -11.58 2.88
N LEU A 329 13.59 -12.22 1.73
CA LEU A 329 13.41 -11.56 0.44
C LEU A 329 11.97 -11.74 -0.05
N ARG A 330 11.31 -10.62 -0.30
CA ARG A 330 10.00 -10.58 -0.93
C ARG A 330 10.10 -9.99 -2.34
N THR A 331 9.30 -10.52 -3.24
CA THR A 331 9.17 -9.99 -4.61
C THR A 331 7.75 -10.09 -5.13
N SER A 332 7.50 -9.43 -6.26
CA SER A 332 6.26 -9.53 -7.02
C SER A 332 6.57 -9.71 -8.49
N PHE A 333 5.79 -10.59 -9.16
CA PHE A 333 5.86 -10.82 -10.59
C PHE A 333 4.51 -10.57 -11.26
N ILE A 334 4.56 -10.17 -12.53
CA ILE A 334 3.40 -10.02 -13.41
C ILE A 334 3.53 -11.07 -14.50
N VAL A 335 2.51 -11.91 -14.67
CA VAL A 335 2.40 -12.90 -15.76
C VAL A 335 1.37 -12.47 -16.79
N GLY A 336 1.60 -12.86 -18.04
CA GLY A 336 0.70 -12.51 -19.14
C GLY A 336 0.89 -11.11 -19.69
N PHE A 337 2.04 -10.50 -19.44
CA PHE A 337 2.38 -9.21 -20.07
C PHE A 337 2.34 -9.32 -21.60
N PRO A 338 1.87 -8.29 -22.34
CA PRO A 338 1.79 -8.35 -23.81
C PRO A 338 3.09 -8.82 -24.47
N GLY A 339 3.01 -9.86 -25.29
CA GLY A 339 4.13 -10.49 -25.96
C GLY A 339 4.97 -11.44 -25.10
N GLU A 340 4.54 -11.79 -23.87
CA GLU A 340 5.20 -12.83 -23.06
C GLU A 340 5.03 -14.20 -23.70
N SER A 341 6.13 -14.75 -24.25
CA SER A 341 6.17 -16.06 -24.90
C SER A 341 6.25 -17.22 -23.88
N PRO A 342 6.05 -18.47 -24.30
CA PRO A 342 6.30 -19.63 -23.43
C PRO A 342 7.76 -19.72 -22.94
N SER A 343 8.75 -19.32 -23.74
CA SER A 343 10.16 -19.28 -23.33
C SER A 343 10.43 -18.18 -22.31
N ASP A 344 9.80 -17.01 -22.42
CA ASP A 344 9.91 -15.96 -21.41
C ASP A 344 9.36 -16.43 -20.05
N PHE A 345 8.24 -17.15 -20.08
CA PHE A 345 7.66 -17.72 -18.88
C PHE A 345 8.54 -18.80 -18.26
N GLN A 346 9.18 -19.64 -19.07
CA GLN A 346 10.14 -20.65 -18.60
C GLN A 346 11.32 -20.00 -17.89
N ILE A 347 11.90 -18.93 -18.46
CA ILE A 347 12.98 -18.14 -17.81
C ILE A 347 12.53 -17.65 -16.43
N LEU A 348 11.29 -17.20 -16.29
CA LEU A 348 10.75 -16.75 -15.02
C LEU A 348 10.65 -17.89 -13.98
N GLU A 349 10.19 -19.09 -14.39
CA GLU A 349 10.12 -20.25 -13.50
C GLU A 349 11.49 -20.72 -13.03
N GLU A 350 12.45 -20.81 -13.94
CA GLU A 350 13.84 -21.17 -13.63
C GLU A 350 14.44 -20.16 -12.65
N PHE A 351 14.24 -18.87 -12.91
CA PHE A 351 14.71 -17.79 -12.02
C PHE A 351 14.10 -17.90 -10.61
N ILE A 352 12.80 -18.13 -10.48
CA ILE A 352 12.13 -18.27 -9.17
C ILE A 352 12.69 -19.49 -8.42
N SER A 353 12.91 -20.60 -9.11
CA SER A 353 13.50 -21.82 -8.54
C SER A 353 14.91 -21.61 -8.00
N GLU A 354 15.72 -20.79 -8.67
CA GLU A 354 17.10 -20.49 -8.29
C GLU A 354 17.15 -19.39 -7.21
N ALA A 355 16.36 -18.33 -7.36
CA ALA A 355 16.36 -17.17 -6.48
C ALA A 355 15.85 -17.49 -5.06
N ARG A 356 14.90 -18.45 -4.91
CA ARG A 356 14.37 -18.94 -3.63
C ARG A 356 13.91 -17.81 -2.71
N PHE A 357 12.88 -17.08 -3.14
CA PHE A 357 12.28 -16.03 -2.34
C PHE A 357 11.54 -16.61 -1.13
N ASP A 358 11.61 -15.92 0.00
CA ASP A 358 10.82 -16.26 1.20
C ASP A 358 9.35 -15.96 0.95
N TRP A 359 9.08 -14.83 0.29
CA TRP A 359 7.75 -14.34 -0.05
C TRP A 359 7.67 -13.95 -1.52
N LEU A 360 6.59 -14.33 -2.18
CA LEU A 360 6.40 -14.03 -3.59
C LEU A 360 4.91 -13.86 -3.91
N GLY A 361 4.57 -12.74 -4.53
CA GLY A 361 3.26 -12.48 -5.10
C GLY A 361 3.28 -12.61 -6.62
N VAL A 362 2.29 -13.28 -7.22
CA VAL A 362 2.12 -13.34 -8.67
C VAL A 362 0.82 -12.67 -9.05
N PHE A 363 0.91 -11.64 -9.87
CA PHE A 363 -0.22 -10.87 -10.35
C PHE A 363 -0.46 -11.17 -11.83
N ASN A 364 -1.71 -11.28 -12.21
CA ASN A 364 -2.11 -11.29 -13.60
C ASN A 364 -1.91 -9.89 -14.18
N TYR A 365 -1.40 -9.80 -15.40
CA TYR A 365 -1.36 -8.53 -16.11
C TYR A 365 -2.79 -7.95 -16.23
N SER A 366 -2.93 -6.71 -15.80
CA SER A 366 -4.16 -5.92 -15.97
C SER A 366 -3.96 -4.92 -17.10
N ASP A 367 -4.86 -4.91 -18.05
CA ASP A 367 -4.77 -4.05 -19.24
C ASP A 367 -5.30 -2.66 -18.94
N GLU A 368 -4.49 -1.86 -18.23
CA GLU A 368 -4.90 -0.56 -17.70
C GLU A 368 -4.85 0.52 -18.77
N GLU A 369 -6.01 1.11 -19.04
CA GLU A 369 -6.13 2.31 -19.87
C GLU A 369 -5.23 3.44 -19.33
N GLY A 370 -4.55 4.16 -20.24
CA GLY A 370 -3.58 5.19 -19.88
C GLY A 370 -2.20 4.67 -19.50
N SER A 371 -2.00 3.35 -19.43
CA SER A 371 -0.67 2.75 -19.35
C SER A 371 -0.04 2.59 -20.74
N GLY A 372 1.30 2.62 -20.81
CA GLY A 372 2.00 2.38 -22.09
C GLY A 372 1.77 0.96 -22.63
N ALA A 373 1.53 -0.01 -21.76
CA ALA A 373 1.30 -1.40 -22.15
C ALA A 373 -0.11 -1.65 -22.72
N PHE A 374 -1.06 -0.77 -22.43
CA PHE A 374 -2.41 -0.83 -23.00
C PHE A 374 -2.39 -0.80 -24.54
N LEU A 375 -1.45 -0.06 -25.11
CA LEU A 375 -1.29 0.10 -26.57
C LEU A 375 -0.47 -1.02 -27.23
N LEU A 376 0.06 -1.98 -26.44
CA LEU A 376 0.84 -3.07 -26.98
C LEU A 376 -0.06 -4.16 -27.55
N ASP A 377 0.32 -4.66 -28.75
CA ASP A 377 -0.28 -5.84 -29.35
C ASP A 377 0.16 -7.13 -28.65
N ALA A 378 -0.25 -8.27 -29.18
CA ALA A 378 0.11 -9.59 -28.68
C ALA A 378 -0.30 -9.85 -27.22
N LYS A 379 -1.52 -9.44 -26.87
CA LYS A 379 -2.12 -9.73 -25.54
C LYS A 379 -2.20 -11.24 -25.33
N VAL A 380 -1.77 -11.67 -24.13
CA VAL A 380 -1.79 -13.08 -23.75
C VAL A 380 -3.23 -13.46 -23.35
N PRO A 381 -3.78 -14.60 -23.83
CA PRO A 381 -5.13 -15.03 -23.46
C PRO A 381 -5.27 -15.25 -21.95
N LYS A 382 -6.40 -14.82 -21.36
CA LYS A 382 -6.68 -14.94 -19.93
C LYS A 382 -6.45 -16.34 -19.36
N ARG A 383 -6.89 -17.40 -20.07
CA ARG A 383 -6.67 -18.78 -19.66
C ARG A 383 -5.18 -19.13 -19.49
N THR A 384 -4.31 -18.59 -20.36
CA THR A 384 -2.86 -18.76 -20.29
C THR A 384 -2.30 -18.01 -19.06
N ILE A 385 -2.74 -16.78 -18.84
CA ILE A 385 -2.35 -15.96 -17.69
C ILE A 385 -2.69 -16.69 -16.39
N ASP A 386 -3.94 -17.12 -16.23
CA ASP A 386 -4.42 -17.83 -15.02
C ASP A 386 -3.66 -19.16 -14.80
N SER A 387 -3.28 -19.85 -15.89
CA SER A 387 -2.48 -21.07 -15.80
C SER A 387 -1.06 -20.78 -15.33
N ARG A 388 -0.42 -19.73 -15.86
CA ARG A 388 0.93 -19.28 -15.47
C ARG A 388 0.96 -18.86 -14.00
N GLN A 389 -0.01 -18.06 -13.56
CA GLN A 389 -0.11 -17.64 -12.16
C GLN A 389 -0.18 -18.84 -11.22
N ARG A 390 -1.11 -19.77 -11.46
CA ARG A 390 -1.26 -20.97 -10.62
C ARG A 390 0.00 -21.82 -10.57
N ARG A 391 0.72 -21.94 -11.70
CA ARG A 391 1.95 -22.71 -11.79
C ARG A 391 3.07 -22.09 -10.96
N LEU A 392 3.26 -20.76 -11.02
CA LEU A 392 4.24 -20.05 -10.19
C LEU A 392 3.88 -20.07 -8.71
N MET A 393 2.60 -19.90 -8.36
CA MET A 393 2.17 -19.98 -6.96
C MET A 393 2.42 -21.37 -6.38
N LYS A 394 2.14 -22.45 -7.15
CA LYS A 394 2.45 -23.82 -6.72
C LYS A 394 3.97 -24.06 -6.55
N LEU A 395 4.80 -23.50 -7.44
CA LEU A 395 6.24 -23.54 -7.31
C LEU A 395 6.69 -22.85 -6.02
N GLN A 396 6.20 -21.62 -5.79
CA GLN A 396 6.53 -20.85 -4.59
C GLN A 396 6.08 -21.51 -3.30
N GLN A 397 4.94 -22.17 -3.27
CA GLN A 397 4.49 -22.94 -2.09
C GLN A 397 5.57 -23.96 -1.66
N SER A 398 6.14 -24.69 -2.60
CA SER A 398 7.19 -25.66 -2.31
C SER A 398 8.50 -25.03 -1.84
N ILE A 399 8.85 -23.86 -2.38
CA ILE A 399 10.05 -23.09 -1.99
C ILE A 399 9.86 -22.54 -0.58
N SER A 400 8.72 -21.89 -0.33
CA SER A 400 8.39 -21.28 0.95
C SER A 400 8.36 -22.29 2.08
N LYS A 401 7.71 -23.43 1.85
CA LYS A 401 7.68 -24.53 2.84
C LYS A 401 9.08 -24.99 3.24
N ARG A 402 9.98 -25.20 2.26
CA ARG A 402 11.38 -25.60 2.53
C ARG A 402 12.14 -24.51 3.29
N ALA A 403 11.94 -23.25 2.96
CA ALA A 403 12.59 -22.13 3.65
C ALA A 403 12.14 -22.07 5.12
N LYS A 404 10.82 -22.19 5.38
CA LYS A 404 10.25 -22.14 6.72
C LYS A 404 10.58 -23.38 7.55
N GLN A 405 10.76 -24.54 6.92
CA GLN A 405 11.20 -25.76 7.61
C GLN A 405 12.56 -25.55 8.34
N GLN A 406 13.41 -24.63 7.84
CA GLN A 406 14.68 -24.27 8.50
C GLN A 406 14.48 -23.42 9.77
N TRP A 407 13.29 -22.93 10.02
CA TRP A 407 12.95 -22.17 11.22
C TRP A 407 12.53 -23.09 12.38
N VAL A 408 12.09 -24.32 12.09
CA VAL A 408 11.65 -25.27 13.12
C VAL A 408 12.78 -25.55 14.11
N GLY A 409 12.49 -25.44 15.40
CA GLY A 409 13.45 -25.52 16.50
C GLY A 409 14.24 -24.24 16.77
N ARG A 410 14.02 -23.16 15.99
CA ARG A 410 14.68 -21.86 16.25
C ARG A 410 13.81 -20.98 17.14
N GLU A 411 14.47 -20.28 18.04
CA GLU A 411 13.85 -19.22 18.81
C GLU A 411 13.89 -17.90 18.03
N LEU A 412 12.75 -17.27 17.85
CA LEU A 412 12.57 -15.99 17.17
C LEU A 412 11.81 -15.02 18.08
N VAL A 413 12.06 -13.74 17.88
CA VAL A 413 11.21 -12.68 18.47
C VAL A 413 9.98 -12.54 17.60
N LEU A 414 8.80 -12.57 18.22
CA LEU A 414 7.52 -12.33 17.57
C LEU A 414 6.76 -11.20 18.25
N LEU A 415 5.97 -10.49 17.47
CA LEU A 415 4.94 -9.55 17.92
C LEU A 415 3.62 -10.29 17.95
N ALA A 416 3.00 -10.44 19.11
CA ALA A 416 1.65 -10.98 19.25
C ALA A 416 0.62 -9.93 18.81
N GLU A 417 -0.26 -10.28 17.86
CA GLU A 417 -1.22 -9.33 17.29
C GLU A 417 -2.61 -9.45 17.90
N GLY A 418 -2.99 -10.64 18.35
CA GLY A 418 -4.27 -10.90 18.99
C GLY A 418 -4.71 -12.34 18.85
N GLU A 419 -5.93 -12.60 19.30
CA GLU A 419 -6.60 -13.87 19.08
C GLU A 419 -6.91 -14.08 17.60
N SER A 420 -6.79 -15.31 17.13
CA SER A 420 -7.14 -15.65 15.75
C SER A 420 -8.63 -15.58 15.53
N GLU A 421 -9.04 -15.13 14.35
CA GLU A 421 -10.44 -15.14 13.93
C GLU A 421 -11.01 -16.58 13.83
N GLU A 422 -10.15 -17.60 13.65
CA GLU A 422 -10.56 -18.98 13.54
C GLU A 422 -10.99 -19.58 14.88
N THR A 423 -10.27 -19.24 15.97
CA THR A 423 -10.56 -19.72 17.32
C THR A 423 -9.83 -18.89 18.38
N PRO A 424 -10.46 -18.57 19.52
CA PRO A 424 -9.83 -17.84 20.62
C PRO A 424 -8.71 -18.64 21.33
N MET A 425 -8.61 -19.94 21.06
CA MET A 425 -7.53 -20.80 21.60
C MET A 425 -6.21 -20.64 20.83
N LEU A 426 -6.22 -19.89 19.72
CA LEU A 426 -5.07 -19.68 18.85
C LEU A 426 -4.79 -18.20 18.77
N TRP A 427 -3.57 -17.80 18.97
CA TRP A 427 -3.13 -16.42 18.76
C TRP A 427 -2.38 -16.28 17.45
N GLU A 428 -2.44 -15.11 16.90
CA GLU A 428 -1.70 -14.70 15.71
C GLU A 428 -0.60 -13.71 16.06
N GLY A 429 0.48 -13.78 15.30
CA GLY A 429 1.58 -12.87 15.45
C GLY A 429 2.47 -12.88 14.22
N ARG A 430 3.56 -12.12 14.28
CA ARG A 430 4.55 -12.00 13.21
C ARG A 430 5.96 -11.96 13.78
N THR A 431 6.92 -12.39 12.98
CA THR A 431 8.34 -12.12 13.22
C THR A 431 8.82 -10.94 12.37
N GLN A 432 10.06 -10.49 12.57
CA GLN A 432 10.68 -9.48 11.70
C GLN A 432 10.72 -9.87 10.22
N PHE A 433 10.52 -11.12 9.88
CA PHE A 433 10.55 -11.67 8.52
C PHE A 433 9.19 -11.67 7.82
N HIS A 434 8.14 -11.11 8.46
CA HIS A 434 6.79 -10.99 7.91
C HIS A 434 6.39 -9.52 7.82
N ALA A 435 6.00 -9.05 6.65
CA ALA A 435 5.36 -7.75 6.51
C ALA A 435 3.90 -7.82 7.00
N PRO A 436 3.41 -6.78 7.69
CA PRO A 436 2.01 -6.74 8.15
C PRO A 436 1.01 -6.89 7.00
N GLU A 437 -0.03 -7.70 7.20
CA GLU A 437 -1.17 -7.87 6.28
C GLU A 437 -0.85 -8.43 4.89
N ILE A 438 0.43 -8.68 4.57
CA ILE A 438 0.87 -9.08 3.22
C ILE A 438 1.39 -10.51 3.20
N ASP A 439 2.18 -10.89 4.20
CA ASP A 439 2.83 -12.20 4.28
C ASP A 439 2.03 -13.16 5.18
N GLY A 440 2.51 -14.38 5.33
CA GLY A 440 1.91 -15.37 6.23
C GLY A 440 1.99 -14.98 7.70
N LYS A 441 1.40 -15.81 8.56
CA LYS A 441 1.25 -15.58 9.99
C LYS A 441 2.10 -16.56 10.82
N VAL A 442 2.34 -16.17 12.07
CA VAL A 442 2.79 -17.08 13.12
C VAL A 442 1.59 -17.39 13.99
N TYR A 443 1.14 -18.65 13.99
CA TYR A 443 0.11 -19.11 14.91
C TYR A 443 0.74 -19.56 16.21
N ILE A 444 0.23 -19.08 17.35
CA ILE A 444 0.73 -19.39 18.68
C ILE A 444 -0.30 -20.25 19.37
N ASN A 445 0.02 -21.53 19.56
CA ASN A 445 -0.87 -22.52 20.15
C ASN A 445 -0.43 -22.97 21.55
N ASP A 446 0.73 -22.53 22.04
CA ASP A 446 1.28 -22.83 23.35
C ASP A 446 1.94 -21.55 23.92
N PHE A 447 1.46 -21.11 25.09
CA PHE A 447 1.93 -19.89 25.74
C PHE A 447 3.09 -20.16 26.72
N GLY A 448 3.58 -21.42 26.79
CA GLY A 448 4.62 -21.83 27.71
C GLY A 448 4.18 -21.70 29.19
N GLU A 449 4.91 -20.94 29.97
CA GLU A 449 4.58 -20.70 31.39
C GLU A 449 3.62 -19.50 31.60
N LEU A 450 3.17 -18.83 30.53
CA LEU A 450 2.29 -17.68 30.62
C LEU A 450 0.82 -18.11 30.64
N GLU A 451 0.01 -17.48 31.50
CA GLU A 451 -1.43 -17.70 31.54
C GLU A 451 -2.15 -17.09 30.32
N SER A 452 -1.65 -15.99 29.79
CA SER A 452 -2.22 -15.27 28.64
C SER A 452 -1.17 -14.42 27.93
N LEU A 453 -1.47 -14.05 26.69
CA LEU A 453 -0.66 -13.10 25.92
C LEU A 453 -1.35 -11.72 25.88
N GLU A 454 -0.56 -10.69 25.62
CA GLU A 454 -1.05 -9.33 25.40
C GLU A 454 -0.81 -8.92 23.95
N ALA A 455 -1.87 -8.47 23.27
CA ALA A 455 -1.75 -7.95 21.91
C ALA A 455 -0.84 -6.71 21.86
N GLY A 456 0.02 -6.67 20.86
CA GLY A 456 1.01 -5.60 20.69
C GLY A 456 2.27 -5.74 21.53
N ARG A 457 2.47 -6.87 22.18
CA ARG A 457 3.70 -7.18 22.94
C ARG A 457 4.60 -8.15 22.19
N PHE A 458 5.88 -8.05 22.50
CA PHE A 458 6.89 -8.92 21.92
C PHE A 458 7.21 -10.08 22.87
N TYR A 459 7.36 -11.26 22.27
CA TYR A 459 7.70 -12.50 22.96
C TYR A 459 8.83 -13.22 22.26
N LYS A 460 9.58 -14.01 22.98
CA LYS A 460 10.50 -14.96 22.42
C LYS A 460 9.74 -16.30 22.26
N ALA A 461 9.75 -16.87 21.07
CA ALA A 461 9.03 -18.08 20.79
C ALA A 461 9.86 -19.03 19.93
N GLU A 462 9.72 -20.33 20.18
CA GLU A 462 10.26 -21.40 19.37
C GLU A 462 9.29 -21.77 18.27
N ILE A 463 9.76 -21.87 17.03
CA ILE A 463 8.97 -22.37 15.92
C ILE A 463 8.88 -23.88 16.02
N THR A 464 7.66 -24.43 16.15
CA THR A 464 7.43 -25.85 16.33
C THR A 464 7.06 -26.55 15.03
N GLU A 465 6.33 -25.87 14.14
CA GLU A 465 5.90 -26.41 12.85
C GLU A 465 5.99 -25.38 11.73
N ALA A 466 6.13 -25.85 10.49
CA ALA A 466 6.17 -25.00 9.29
C ALA A 466 5.25 -25.52 8.19
N HIS A 467 4.40 -24.63 7.68
CA HIS A 467 3.50 -24.85 6.55
C HIS A 467 4.00 -24.11 5.30
N GLU A 468 3.14 -23.99 4.27
CA GLU A 468 3.51 -23.32 3.02
C GLU A 468 3.83 -21.82 3.21
N TYR A 469 2.99 -21.14 3.99
CA TYR A 469 3.13 -19.70 4.26
C TYR A 469 3.21 -19.40 5.75
N ASP A 470 2.58 -20.18 6.60
CA ASP A 470 2.45 -19.93 8.01
C ASP A 470 3.37 -20.85 8.82
N VAL A 471 3.62 -20.48 10.06
CA VAL A 471 4.36 -21.30 11.02
C VAL A 471 3.61 -21.36 12.35
N ILE A 472 3.84 -22.43 13.12
CA ILE A 472 3.31 -22.57 14.47
C ILE A 472 4.45 -22.35 15.46
N ALA A 473 4.16 -21.68 16.57
CA ALA A 473 5.14 -21.36 17.57
C ALA A 473 4.62 -21.59 19.00
N ARG A 474 5.58 -21.88 19.88
CA ARG A 474 5.40 -21.92 21.34
C ARG A 474 6.15 -20.74 21.96
N VAL A 475 5.53 -20.03 22.88
CA VAL A 475 6.20 -18.97 23.63
C VAL A 475 7.19 -19.56 24.62
N VAL A 476 8.39 -19.02 24.64
CA VAL A 476 9.47 -19.40 25.53
C VAL A 476 9.61 -18.41 26.68
N SER A 477 9.51 -17.12 26.40
CA SER A 477 9.59 -16.05 27.39
C SER A 477 9.01 -14.73 26.91
N GLY A 478 8.68 -13.85 27.82
CA GLY A 478 8.20 -12.49 27.59
C GLY A 478 7.13 -12.07 28.60
N PRO A 479 6.51 -10.87 28.42
CA PRO A 479 6.79 -9.89 27.36
C PRO A 479 8.19 -9.26 27.48
N LEU A 480 8.81 -8.97 26.31
CA LEU A 480 10.15 -8.41 26.19
C LEU A 480 10.16 -6.88 26.32
#